data_2665f107675fa2a4fe6c2f29a1632aca
#
_entry.id   2665f107675fa2a4fe6c2f29a1632aca
#
_cell.length_a   1.000
_cell.length_b   1.000
_cell.length_c   1.000
_cell.angle_alpha   90.00
_cell.angle_beta   90.00
_cell.angle_gamma   90.00
#
_symmetry.space_group_name_H-M   'P 1'
#
loop_
_entity.id
_entity.type
_entity.pdbx_description
1 polymer ?
#
loop_
_entity_poly.entity_id
_entity_poly.type
_entity_poly.pdbx_seq_one_letter_code
_entity_poly.pdbx_strand_id
1 'polypeptide(L)' 'MIGREAVYFDPETVTLLRETLDEAWACLSPELQATMQKTALAERILKSAARGERDPKRLYAAALDLAV' A
#
# COMPACT_ATOMS: atom_id res chain seq x y z
N MET A 1 10.87 -15.56 -20.68
CA MET A 1 10.63 -15.49 -20.19
C MET A 1 10.35 -15.34 -19.65
N ILE A 2 10.08 -15.12 -19.33
CA ILE A 2 9.81 -14.90 -18.70
C ILE A 2 9.58 -15.01 -17.87
N GLY A 3 9.48 -15.06 -17.74
CA GLY A 3 9.20 -15.33 -16.67
C GLY A 3 8.99 -14.60 -15.49
N ARG A 4 9.21 -13.88 -15.20
CA ARG A 4 9.10 -13.26 -14.17
C ARG A 4 7.96 -12.69 -14.03
N GLU A 5 7.46 -12.87 -13.35
CA GLU A 5 6.46 -12.40 -13.18
C GLU A 5 6.40 -11.31 -12.59
N ALA A 6 6.59 -10.42 -13.08
CA ALA A 6 6.43 -9.15 -12.56
C ALA A 6 4.98 -8.89 -12.36
N VAL A 7 4.67 -8.29 -11.28
CA VAL A 7 3.30 -7.88 -11.06
C VAL A 7 3.13 -6.53 -11.72
N TYR A 8 2.22 -6.48 -12.69
CA TYR A 8 1.96 -5.25 -13.35
C TYR A 8 0.70 -4.63 -12.83
N PHE A 9 0.74 -3.35 -12.57
CA PHE A 9 -0.46 -2.56 -12.27
C PHE A 9 -0.61 -1.52 -13.35
N ASP A 10 -1.82 -1.33 -13.85
CA ASP A 10 -2.04 -0.31 -14.85
C ASP A 10 -1.94 1.08 -14.21
N PRO A 11 -1.88 2.14 -15.03
CA PRO A 11 -1.66 3.48 -14.46
C PRO A 11 -2.73 3.90 -13.46
N GLU A 12 -3.98 3.49 -13.70
CA GLU A 12 -5.05 3.85 -12.77
C GLU A 12 -4.85 3.17 -11.43
N THR A 13 -4.44 1.91 -11.46
CA THR A 13 -4.18 1.19 -10.23
C THR A 13 -2.99 1.80 -9.50
N VAL A 14 -1.95 2.16 -10.25
CA VAL A 14 -0.78 2.78 -9.61
C VAL A 14 -1.19 4.07 -8.91
N THR A 15 -2.04 4.88 -9.55
CA THR A 15 -2.52 6.11 -8.93
C THR A 15 -3.32 5.80 -7.67
N LEU A 16 -4.18 4.79 -7.72
CA LEU A 16 -4.95 4.38 -6.55
C LEU A 16 -4.02 3.97 -5.40
N LEU A 17 -3.00 3.19 -5.71
CA LEU A 17 -2.10 2.71 -4.67
C LEU A 17 -1.31 3.86 -4.06
N ARG A 18 -0.88 4.80 -4.89
CA ARG A 18 -0.13 5.95 -4.41
C ARG A 18 -0.99 6.83 -3.52
N GLU A 19 -2.20 7.10 -3.94
CA GLU A 19 -3.10 7.93 -3.15
C GLU A 19 -3.45 7.27 -1.83
N THR A 20 -3.67 5.96 -1.87
CA THR A 20 -3.97 5.22 -0.66
C THR A 20 -2.79 5.28 0.30
N LEU A 21 -1.59 5.11 -0.23
CA LEU A 21 -0.39 5.18 0.60
C LEU A 21 -0.24 6.56 1.23
N ASP A 22 -0.45 7.60 0.45
CA ASP A 22 -0.31 8.96 0.98
C ASP A 22 -1.34 9.23 2.06
N GLU A 23 -2.57 8.78 1.86
CA GLU A 23 -3.60 8.98 2.86
C GLU A 23 -3.30 8.20 4.13
N ALA A 24 -2.87 6.96 3.98
CA ALA A 24 -2.57 6.16 5.15
C ALA A 24 -1.41 6.76 5.94
N TRP A 25 -0.39 7.21 5.23
CA TRP A 25 0.75 7.83 5.88
C TRP A 25 0.34 9.10 6.61
N ALA A 26 -0.51 9.92 5.99
CA ALA A 26 -0.95 11.17 6.59
C ALA A 26 -1.80 10.95 7.83
N CYS A 27 -2.43 9.79 7.95
CA CYS A 27 -3.24 9.49 9.11
C CYS A 27 -2.43 9.06 10.33
N LEU A 28 -1.15 8.76 10.14
CA LEU A 28 -0.32 8.35 11.25
C LEU A 28 0.08 9.55 12.08
N SER A 29 0.19 9.33 13.40
CA SER A 29 0.69 10.38 14.26
C SER A 29 2.14 10.68 13.94
N PRO A 30 2.63 11.87 14.30
CA PRO A 30 4.05 12.16 14.07
C PRO A 30 5.00 11.15 14.70
N GLU A 31 4.62 10.61 15.86
CA GLU A 31 5.46 9.61 16.51
C GLU A 31 5.57 8.35 15.67
N LEU A 32 4.44 7.91 15.12
CA LEU A 32 4.48 6.73 14.28
C LEU A 32 5.23 6.99 13.00
N GLN A 33 5.06 8.16 12.41
CA GLN A 33 5.80 8.50 11.21
C GLN A 33 7.30 8.51 11.46
N ALA A 34 7.70 8.91 12.66
CA ALA A 34 9.11 8.97 13.00
C ALA A 34 9.72 7.58 13.20
N THR A 35 8.92 6.61 13.60
CA THR A 35 9.44 5.27 13.89
C THR A 35 9.18 4.27 12.79
N MET A 36 8.32 4.59 11.84
CA MET A 36 7.99 3.69 10.75
C MET A 36 8.52 4.24 9.46
N GLN A 37 8.65 3.36 8.49
CA GLN A 37 9.03 3.78 7.16
C GLN A 37 7.83 3.72 6.26
N LYS A 38 7.68 4.74 5.43
CA LYS A 38 6.59 4.78 4.48
C LYS A 38 6.62 3.57 3.56
N THR A 39 7.80 3.04 3.28
CA THR A 39 7.93 1.85 2.45
C THR A 39 7.27 0.64 3.07
N ALA A 40 7.22 0.56 4.40
CA ALA A 40 6.54 -0.56 5.05
C ALA A 40 5.05 -0.55 4.73
N LEU A 41 4.44 0.63 4.73
CA LEU A 41 3.04 0.74 4.34
C LEU A 41 2.86 0.40 2.87
N ALA A 42 3.79 0.87 2.04
CA ALA A 42 3.72 0.60 0.62
C ALA A 42 3.77 -0.91 0.35
N GLU A 43 4.61 -1.63 1.07
CA GLU A 43 4.70 -3.07 0.89
C GLU A 43 3.39 -3.77 1.24
N ARG A 44 2.73 -3.33 2.30
CA ARG A 44 1.47 -3.93 2.68
C ARG A 44 0.40 -3.68 1.63
N ILE A 45 0.36 -2.47 1.12
CA ILE A 45 -0.59 -2.13 0.07
C ILE A 45 -0.31 -2.96 -1.18
N LEU A 46 0.96 -3.07 -1.56
CA LEU A 46 1.33 -3.81 -2.75
C LEU A 46 1.00 -5.29 -2.62
N LYS A 47 1.22 -5.87 -1.45
CA LYS A 47 0.86 -7.26 -1.25
C LYS A 47 -0.63 -7.49 -1.41
N SER A 48 -1.43 -6.60 -0.85
CA SER A 48 -2.87 -6.70 -0.99
C SER A 48 -3.29 -6.56 -2.44
N ALA A 49 -2.72 -5.59 -3.13
CA ALA A 49 -3.06 -5.35 -4.53
C ALA A 49 -2.63 -6.52 -5.41
N ALA A 50 -1.53 -7.16 -5.08
CA ALA A 50 -1.06 -8.31 -5.83
C ALA A 50 -2.00 -9.49 -5.72
N ARG A 51 -2.78 -9.55 -4.63
CA ARG A 51 -3.80 -10.57 -4.47
C ARG A 51 -5.07 -10.23 -5.20
N GLY A 52 -5.13 -9.06 -5.82
CA GLY A 52 -6.32 -8.64 -6.56
C GLY A 52 -7.15 -7.61 -5.86
N GLU A 53 -6.74 -7.15 -4.68
CA GLU A 53 -7.52 -6.16 -3.96
C GLU A 53 -7.47 -4.83 -4.68
N ARG A 54 -8.63 -4.22 -4.88
CA ARG A 54 -8.72 -2.92 -5.55
C ARG A 54 -9.63 -1.95 -4.82
N ASP A 55 -10.22 -2.38 -3.71
CA ASP A 55 -11.09 -1.51 -2.92
C ASP A 55 -10.20 -0.57 -2.12
N PRO A 56 -10.33 0.74 -2.32
CA PRO A 56 -9.47 1.68 -1.59
C PRO A 56 -9.55 1.55 -0.08
N LYS A 57 -10.73 1.24 0.43
CA LYS A 57 -10.88 1.09 1.88
C LYS A 57 -10.11 -0.09 2.40
N ARG A 58 -10.09 -1.18 1.66
CA ARG A 58 -9.37 -2.37 2.10
C ARG A 58 -7.88 -2.19 1.95
N LEU A 59 -7.46 -1.51 0.90
CA LEU A 59 -6.04 -1.20 0.74
C LEU A 59 -5.56 -0.29 1.85
N TYR A 60 -6.37 0.69 2.20
CA TYR A 60 -6.06 1.60 3.29
C TYR A 60 -5.95 0.82 4.61
N ALA A 61 -6.91 -0.06 4.87
CA ALA A 61 -6.89 -0.86 6.08
C ALA A 61 -5.66 -1.76 6.12
N ALA A 62 -5.27 -2.32 4.98
CA ALA A 62 -4.09 -3.16 4.92
C ALA A 62 -2.84 -2.35 5.27
N ALA A 63 -2.77 -1.11 4.79
CA ALA A 63 -1.62 -0.27 5.09
C ALA A 63 -1.52 0.03 6.58
N LEU A 64 -2.67 0.20 7.23
CA LEU A 64 -2.69 0.58 8.64
C LEU A 64 -2.80 -0.62 9.57
N ASP A 65 -2.70 -1.82 9.06
CA ASP A 65 -2.79 -3.02 9.89
C ASP A 65 -1.46 -3.22 10.60
N LEU A 66 -1.20 -2.35 11.54
CA LEU A 66 0.08 -2.34 12.23
C LEU A 66 0.04 -3.10 13.52
N ALA A 67 -1.13 -3.34 13.99
CA ALA A 67 -1.27 -3.79 15.34
C ALA A 67 -1.29 -5.27 15.44
N VAL A 68 -1.29 -5.91 14.36
CA VAL A 68 -1.44 -7.28 14.52
C VAL A 68 -0.29 -8.02 14.73
#